data_fd263268eab811dcd6cb518c99c1cde5
#
_entry.id   fd263268eab811dcd6cb518c99c1cde5
#
_cell.length_a   1.000
_cell.length_b   1.000
_cell.length_c   1.000
_cell.angle_alpha   90.00
_cell.angle_beta   90.00
_cell.angle_gamma   90.00
#
_symmetry.space_group_name_H-M   'P 1'
#
loop_
_entity.id
_entity.type
_entity.pdbx_description
1 polymer ?
#
loop_
_entity_poly.entity_id
_entity_poly.type
_entity_poly.pdbx_seq_one_letter_code
_entity_poly.pdbx_strand_id
1 'polypeptide(L)'
;MYKNILGLIIFISVSLLSGLSFAQELPNGSLIVNTQCKISHGHTIEDVITVARAIPKSEGGPNRIFYRTPISGSNFSDDWVLRTVYWDDLTHWATANSRDRQQSGPRNHLNELITCDSSNRKFFDNYNIGTGNPYDNGKNQITGIAARFCTLKAGVTIEEAYQVLASNNAQYDGEHETMMQLSQLKHGSMPNVEMGTRITIRLVGKDLVDLAKRLDLSGPRRVGTPDGVMDNCSDSNLFMSHVARW
;
A
#
# COMPACT_ATOMS: atom_id res chain seq x y z
N MET A 1 3.79 -67.89 33.49
CA MET A 1 4.19 -67.32 32.16
C MET A 1 3.13 -66.33 31.68
N TYR A 2 3.09 -65.12 32.18
CA TYR A 2 2.28 -64.03 31.68
C TYR A 2 2.91 -62.74 32.19
N LYS A 3 3.97 -62.26 31.50
CA LYS A 3 4.52 -60.89 31.60
C LYS A 3 5.05 -60.59 30.21
N ASN A 4 4.59 -59.48 29.59
CA ASN A 4 5.06 -58.83 28.36
C ASN A 4 3.98 -58.70 27.27
N ILE A 5 2.82 -58.06 27.58
CA ILE A 5 1.91 -57.47 26.55
C ILE A 5 1.30 -56.14 27.10
N LEU A 6 2.10 -55.28 27.69
CA LEU A 6 1.58 -53.96 28.13
C LEU A 6 2.49 -52.78 27.73
N GLY A 7 3.30 -52.97 26.70
CA GLY A 7 4.31 -51.99 26.29
C GLY A 7 4.16 -51.38 24.91
N LEU A 8 3.04 -51.58 24.15
CA LEU A 8 3.00 -51.21 22.73
C LEU A 8 1.79 -50.36 22.33
N ILE A 9 1.08 -49.69 23.22
CA ILE A 9 -0.12 -48.88 22.86
C ILE A 9 0.03 -47.39 23.19
N ILE A 10 1.17 -46.87 23.63
CA ILE A 10 1.32 -45.46 24.03
C ILE A 10 2.10 -44.61 22.99
N PHE A 11 2.44 -45.13 21.83
CA PHE A 11 3.28 -44.38 20.85
C PHE A 11 2.61 -43.91 19.57
N ILE A 12 1.27 -43.97 19.42
CA ILE A 12 0.57 -43.60 18.17
C ILE A 12 -0.33 -42.36 18.32
N SER A 13 -0.37 -41.66 19.45
CA SER A 13 -1.32 -40.54 19.65
C SER A 13 -0.70 -39.16 19.66
N VAL A 14 0.55 -38.96 19.25
CA VAL A 14 1.21 -37.63 19.28
C VAL A 14 1.44 -37.02 17.89
N SER A 15 1.12 -37.72 16.81
CA SER A 15 1.50 -37.26 15.44
C SER A 15 0.36 -36.63 14.61
N LEU A 16 -0.78 -36.31 15.20
CA LEU A 16 -1.93 -35.73 14.45
C LEU A 16 -2.31 -34.30 14.85
N LEU A 17 -1.48 -33.58 15.60
CA LEU A 17 -1.73 -32.20 16.02
C LEU A 17 -0.87 -31.16 15.28
N SER A 18 -0.13 -31.54 14.25
CA SER A 18 0.69 -30.64 13.45
C SER A 18 0.01 -30.35 12.09
N GLY A 19 -0.98 -29.50 12.06
CA GLY A 19 -1.58 -29.15 10.77
C GLY A 19 -2.75 -28.16 10.79
N LEU A 20 -3.09 -27.61 11.94
CA LEU A 20 -4.00 -26.44 11.93
C LEU A 20 -3.14 -25.18 11.86
N SER A 21 -2.58 -24.91 10.67
CA SER A 21 -2.24 -23.53 10.30
C SER A 21 -3.56 -22.76 10.32
N PHE A 22 -3.84 -22.08 11.42
CA PHE A 22 -4.85 -21.02 11.38
C PHE A 22 -4.34 -20.01 10.37
N ALA A 23 -4.91 -20.03 9.17
CA ALA A 23 -4.73 -18.93 8.25
C ALA A 23 -5.24 -17.70 9.00
N GLN A 24 -4.32 -16.86 9.44
CA GLN A 24 -4.69 -15.60 10.07
C GLN A 24 -5.44 -14.79 9.02
N GLU A 25 -6.69 -14.43 9.32
CA GLU A 25 -7.50 -13.63 8.41
C GLU A 25 -6.79 -12.31 8.11
N LEU A 26 -6.98 -11.80 6.88
CA LEU A 26 -6.52 -10.46 6.54
C LEU A 26 -7.14 -9.45 7.49
N PRO A 27 -6.38 -8.44 7.95
CA PRO A 27 -6.97 -7.33 8.69
C PRO A 27 -7.98 -6.58 7.82
N ASN A 28 -8.87 -5.82 8.43
CA ASN A 28 -9.75 -4.93 7.69
C ASN A 28 -8.93 -4.01 6.79
N GLY A 29 -9.16 -4.13 5.49
CA GLY A 29 -8.47 -3.36 4.47
C GLY A 29 -9.08 -1.98 4.25
N SER A 30 -8.41 -1.18 3.45
CA SER A 30 -8.94 0.06 2.89
C SER A 30 -8.86 0.02 1.38
N LEU A 31 -9.71 0.79 0.69
CA LEU A 31 -9.59 0.96 -0.74
C LEU A 31 -8.62 2.09 -1.05
N ILE A 32 -7.62 1.82 -1.88
CA ILE A 32 -6.76 2.84 -2.49
C ILE A 32 -7.20 3.08 -3.93
N VAL A 33 -7.36 4.35 -4.30
CA VAL A 33 -7.57 4.77 -5.68
C VAL A 33 -6.38 5.60 -6.13
N ASN A 34 -5.61 5.07 -7.09
CA ASN A 34 -4.48 5.72 -7.70
C ASN A 34 -4.87 6.32 -9.05
N THR A 35 -4.46 7.57 -9.29
CA THR A 35 -4.65 8.26 -10.55
C THR A 35 -3.37 8.98 -10.92
N GLN A 36 -2.90 8.76 -12.14
CA GLN A 36 -1.75 9.53 -12.68
C GLN A 36 -2.19 10.94 -13.01
N CYS A 37 -1.36 11.89 -12.64
CA CYS A 37 -1.62 13.31 -12.87
C CYS A 37 -0.36 14.00 -13.39
N LYS A 38 -0.55 15.18 -13.97
CA LYS A 38 0.52 16.08 -14.40
C LYS A 38 0.29 17.47 -13.83
N ILE A 39 1.34 18.06 -13.27
CA ILE A 39 1.33 19.46 -12.83
C ILE A 39 1.36 20.33 -14.08
N SER A 40 0.53 21.37 -14.11
CA SER A 40 0.46 22.33 -15.20
C SER A 40 1.75 23.16 -15.26
N HIS A 41 2.14 23.55 -16.48
CA HIS A 41 3.36 24.33 -16.70
C HIS A 41 3.39 25.60 -15.85
N GLY A 42 4.53 25.87 -15.22
CA GLY A 42 4.74 27.05 -14.37
C GLY A 42 4.27 26.90 -12.92
N HIS A 43 3.74 25.72 -12.53
CA HIS A 43 3.31 25.41 -11.17
C HIS A 43 4.17 24.33 -10.54
N THR A 44 4.12 24.26 -9.21
CA THR A 44 4.89 23.33 -8.38
C THR A 44 3.97 22.37 -7.61
N ILE A 45 4.53 21.34 -7.01
CA ILE A 45 3.78 20.44 -6.11
C ILE A 45 3.29 21.19 -4.87
N GLU A 46 4.03 22.17 -4.40
CA GLU A 46 3.68 23.02 -3.25
C GLU A 46 2.42 23.85 -3.54
N ASP A 47 2.27 24.37 -4.77
CA ASP A 47 1.05 25.07 -5.21
C ASP A 47 -0.15 24.13 -5.17
N VAL A 48 0.01 22.94 -5.74
CA VAL A 48 -1.03 21.87 -5.74
C VAL A 48 -1.45 21.54 -4.31
N ILE A 49 -0.49 21.31 -3.40
CA ILE A 49 -0.77 20.92 -2.02
C ILE A 49 -1.46 22.04 -1.25
N THR A 50 -1.02 23.26 -1.45
CA THR A 50 -1.61 24.45 -0.80
C THR A 50 -3.09 24.58 -1.16
N VAL A 51 -3.42 24.50 -2.44
CA VAL A 51 -4.81 24.57 -2.90
C VAL A 51 -5.62 23.33 -2.49
N ALA A 52 -5.03 22.14 -2.58
CA ALA A 52 -5.71 20.91 -2.19
C ALA A 52 -6.10 20.89 -0.70
N ARG A 53 -5.26 21.45 0.17
CA ARG A 53 -5.55 21.62 1.61
C ARG A 53 -6.65 22.64 1.88
N ALA A 54 -6.79 23.65 1.05
CA ALA A 54 -7.84 24.64 1.17
C ALA A 54 -9.23 24.14 0.79
N ILE A 55 -9.35 22.99 0.12
CA ILE A 55 -10.64 22.38 -0.22
C ILE A 55 -11.28 21.83 1.05
N PRO A 56 -12.49 22.27 1.42
CA PRO A 56 -13.17 21.78 2.63
C PRO A 56 -13.39 20.27 2.60
N LYS A 57 -13.32 19.63 3.77
CA LYS A 57 -13.75 18.23 3.91
C LYS A 57 -15.26 18.16 3.66
N SER A 58 -15.67 17.26 2.79
CA SER A 58 -17.08 16.95 2.57
C SER A 58 -17.47 15.73 3.40
N GLU A 59 -18.68 15.72 3.92
CA GLU A 59 -19.26 14.53 4.52
C GLU A 59 -19.29 13.38 3.50
N GLY A 60 -18.85 12.18 3.90
CA GLY A 60 -18.67 11.05 3.00
C GLY A 60 -17.60 11.26 1.93
N GLY A 61 -16.66 12.19 2.15
CA GLY A 61 -15.46 12.35 1.33
C GLY A 61 -14.39 11.31 1.65
N PRO A 62 -13.26 11.34 0.92
CA PRO A 62 -12.16 10.40 1.14
C PRO A 62 -11.55 10.59 2.53
N ASN A 63 -11.04 9.49 3.09
CA ASN A 63 -10.36 9.50 4.38
C ASN A 63 -9.04 10.27 4.31
N ARG A 64 -8.25 10.01 3.24
CA ARG A 64 -6.93 10.60 3.05
C ARG A 64 -6.68 10.88 1.58
N ILE A 65 -5.92 11.95 1.29
CA ILE A 65 -5.46 12.29 -0.06
C ILE A 65 -3.97 12.61 0.00
N PHE A 66 -3.21 11.95 -0.86
CA PHE A 66 -1.79 12.17 -1.04
C PHE A 66 -1.46 12.49 -2.49
N TYR A 67 -0.46 13.33 -2.69
CA TYR A 67 0.21 13.52 -3.97
C TYR A 67 1.65 13.05 -3.82
N ARG A 68 2.09 12.15 -4.70
CA ARG A 68 3.41 11.51 -4.63
C ARG A 68 4.24 11.91 -5.81
N THR A 69 5.38 12.52 -5.55
CA THR A 69 6.37 12.88 -6.56
C THR A 69 7.50 11.86 -6.57
N PRO A 70 7.99 11.39 -7.72
CA PRO A 70 9.08 10.44 -7.79
C PRO A 70 10.40 11.10 -7.38
N ILE A 71 11.23 10.34 -6.64
CA ILE A 71 12.62 10.68 -6.35
C ILE A 71 13.53 9.82 -7.22
N SER A 72 13.15 8.54 -7.41
CA SER A 72 13.85 7.61 -8.27
C SER A 72 12.87 6.73 -9.00
N GLY A 73 13.28 6.21 -10.14
CA GLY A 73 12.54 5.32 -11.01
C GLY A 73 12.68 5.73 -12.46
N SER A 74 12.47 4.79 -13.36
CA SER A 74 12.48 5.05 -14.79
C SER A 74 11.10 5.51 -15.27
N ASN A 75 11.07 6.35 -16.30
CA ASN A 75 9.86 6.76 -17.03
C ASN A 75 8.93 7.75 -16.29
N PHE A 76 9.42 8.51 -15.34
CA PHE A 76 8.69 9.64 -14.78
C PHE A 76 9.21 10.95 -15.42
N SER A 77 8.28 11.81 -15.84
CA SER A 77 8.60 13.20 -16.19
C SER A 77 8.58 14.07 -14.94
N ASP A 78 9.25 15.22 -14.98
CA ASP A 78 9.34 16.13 -13.82
C ASP A 78 7.97 16.68 -13.36
N ASP A 79 7.00 16.71 -14.27
CA ASP A 79 5.62 17.12 -14.01
C ASP A 79 4.70 15.97 -13.54
N TRP A 80 5.22 14.72 -13.47
CA TRP A 80 4.43 13.55 -13.13
C TRP A 80 4.16 13.45 -11.63
N VAL A 81 2.92 13.17 -11.28
CA VAL A 81 2.46 13.00 -9.90
C VAL A 81 1.47 11.84 -9.81
N LEU A 82 1.58 11.01 -8.78
CA LEU A 82 0.58 10.01 -8.45
C LEU A 82 -0.35 10.54 -7.35
N ARG A 83 -1.59 10.81 -7.71
CA ARG A 83 -2.64 11.10 -6.72
C ARG A 83 -3.14 9.79 -6.14
N THR A 84 -3.00 9.61 -4.82
CA THR A 84 -3.44 8.43 -4.08
C THR A 84 -4.52 8.84 -3.09
N VAL A 85 -5.68 8.20 -3.17
CA VAL A 85 -6.85 8.52 -2.35
C VAL A 85 -7.31 7.26 -1.61
N TYR A 86 -7.49 7.37 -0.29
CA TYR A 86 -7.95 6.29 0.57
C TYR A 86 -9.43 6.43 0.90
N TRP A 87 -10.13 5.32 0.86
CA TRP A 87 -11.55 5.14 1.16
C TRP A 87 -11.71 3.92 2.08
N ASP A 88 -12.83 3.80 2.78
CA ASP A 88 -13.10 2.59 3.54
C ASP A 88 -13.21 1.38 2.61
N ASP A 89 -14.04 1.52 1.55
CA ASP A 89 -14.30 0.49 0.57
C ASP A 89 -14.78 1.07 -0.78
N LEU A 90 -15.12 0.19 -1.72
CA LEU A 90 -15.62 0.58 -3.04
C LEU A 90 -17.01 1.24 -2.97
N THR A 91 -17.84 0.84 -2.02
CA THR A 91 -19.18 1.42 -1.82
C THR A 91 -19.06 2.86 -1.34
N HIS A 92 -18.17 3.14 -0.38
CA HIS A 92 -17.87 4.50 0.08
C HIS A 92 -17.40 5.37 -1.10
N TRP A 93 -16.45 4.88 -1.90
CA TRP A 93 -15.98 5.58 -3.09
C TRP A 93 -17.11 5.85 -4.09
N ALA A 94 -17.92 4.84 -4.42
CA ALA A 94 -19.02 4.95 -5.38
C ALA A 94 -20.06 5.96 -4.91
N THR A 95 -20.49 5.88 -3.64
CA THR A 95 -21.44 6.81 -3.02
C THR A 95 -20.95 8.25 -3.09
N ALA A 96 -19.67 8.48 -2.75
CA ALA A 96 -19.09 9.81 -2.82
C ALA A 96 -18.99 10.36 -4.25
N ASN A 97 -18.80 9.48 -5.24
CA ASN A 97 -18.67 9.89 -6.65
C ASN A 97 -19.98 9.95 -7.42
N SER A 98 -21.06 9.35 -6.92
CA SER A 98 -22.40 9.45 -7.50
C SER A 98 -23.13 10.74 -7.08
N ARG A 99 -22.67 11.41 -6.01
CA ARG A 99 -23.24 12.70 -5.59
C ARG A 99 -22.82 13.78 -6.57
N ASP A 100 -23.79 14.64 -6.92
CA ASP A 100 -23.49 15.83 -7.71
C ASP A 100 -22.53 16.73 -6.91
N ARG A 101 -21.32 16.87 -7.42
CA ARG A 101 -20.27 17.65 -6.75
C ARG A 101 -20.37 19.08 -7.21
N GLN A 102 -20.93 19.95 -6.39
CA GLN A 102 -20.81 21.38 -6.62
C GLN A 102 -19.35 21.78 -6.77
N GLN A 103 -19.02 22.38 -7.89
CA GLN A 103 -17.71 22.96 -8.10
C GLN A 103 -17.53 24.14 -7.15
N SER A 104 -16.47 24.11 -6.35
CA SER A 104 -16.07 25.20 -5.48
C SER A 104 -14.87 25.95 -6.09
N GLY A 105 -14.69 27.22 -5.74
CA GLY A 105 -13.53 28.00 -6.19
C GLY A 105 -12.19 27.28 -5.99
N PRO A 106 -11.86 26.77 -4.80
CA PRO A 106 -10.60 26.02 -4.58
C PRO A 106 -10.48 24.76 -5.44
N ARG A 107 -11.59 24.08 -5.74
CA ARG A 107 -11.57 22.86 -6.58
C ARG A 107 -11.31 23.21 -8.05
N ASN A 108 -11.93 24.29 -8.55
CA ASN A 108 -11.66 24.77 -9.90
C ASN A 108 -10.20 25.18 -10.04
N HIS A 109 -9.68 25.92 -9.06
CA HIS A 109 -8.28 26.32 -9.03
C HIS A 109 -7.33 25.11 -8.98
N LEU A 110 -7.65 24.05 -8.21
CA LEU A 110 -6.85 22.83 -8.22
C LEU A 110 -6.80 22.18 -9.63
N ASN A 111 -7.90 22.21 -10.38
CA ASN A 111 -7.95 21.66 -11.74
C ASN A 111 -7.13 22.48 -12.76
N GLU A 112 -6.83 23.75 -12.46
CA GLU A 112 -5.92 24.59 -13.25
C GLU A 112 -4.46 24.21 -12.99
N LEU A 113 -4.14 23.80 -11.74
CA LEU A 113 -2.78 23.45 -11.32
C LEU A 113 -2.37 22.02 -11.70
N ILE A 114 -3.32 21.10 -11.79
CA ILE A 114 -3.05 19.68 -12.01
C ILE A 114 -4.14 19.01 -12.83
N THR A 115 -3.73 18.25 -13.84
CA THR A 115 -4.63 17.44 -14.66
C THR A 115 -4.41 15.95 -14.35
N CYS A 116 -5.49 15.24 -14.03
CA CYS A 116 -5.45 13.82 -13.71
C CYS A 116 -6.16 12.98 -14.78
N ASP A 117 -5.49 11.91 -15.23
CA ASP A 117 -6.06 10.96 -16.18
C ASP A 117 -6.99 9.98 -15.46
N SER A 118 -8.29 10.29 -15.49
CA SER A 118 -9.32 9.44 -14.87
C SER A 118 -9.54 8.12 -15.63
N SER A 119 -9.13 8.01 -16.88
CA SER A 119 -9.23 6.77 -17.68
C SER A 119 -8.20 5.72 -17.22
N ASN A 120 -7.08 6.16 -16.62
CA ASN A 120 -6.01 5.32 -16.09
C ASN A 120 -6.09 5.14 -14.56
N ARG A 121 -7.29 5.23 -14.01
CA ARG A 121 -7.53 5.03 -12.57
C ARG A 121 -7.44 3.57 -12.20
N LYS A 122 -6.73 3.27 -11.10
CA LYS A 122 -6.55 1.93 -10.58
C LYS A 122 -7.03 1.84 -9.14
N PHE A 123 -7.72 0.77 -8.82
CA PHE A 123 -8.29 0.49 -7.50
C PHE A 123 -7.55 -0.68 -6.89
N PHE A 124 -7.20 -0.57 -5.61
CA PHE A 124 -6.49 -1.60 -4.88
C PHE A 124 -7.15 -1.82 -3.52
N ASP A 125 -7.34 -3.08 -3.14
CA ASP A 125 -7.53 -3.42 -1.75
C ASP A 125 -6.17 -3.33 -1.06
N ASN A 126 -6.10 -2.65 0.10
CA ASN A 126 -4.85 -2.33 0.79
C ASN A 126 -4.89 -2.78 2.24
N TYR A 127 -3.82 -3.43 2.68
CA TYR A 127 -3.62 -3.98 4.00
C TYR A 127 -2.35 -3.41 4.61
N ASN A 128 -2.42 -2.91 5.86
CA ASN A 128 -1.26 -2.45 6.59
C ASN A 128 -0.59 -3.64 7.29
N ILE A 129 0.73 -3.64 7.34
CA ILE A 129 1.56 -4.64 7.98
C ILE A 129 2.48 -3.94 8.98
N GLY A 130 2.49 -4.44 10.23
CA GLY A 130 3.23 -3.83 11.33
C GLY A 130 2.44 -2.74 12.05
N THR A 131 3.05 -2.19 13.10
CA THR A 131 2.42 -1.26 14.05
C THR A 131 2.83 0.20 13.84
N GLY A 132 3.76 0.47 12.93
CA GLY A 132 4.26 1.83 12.67
C GLY A 132 3.17 2.80 12.21
N ASN A 133 3.27 4.04 12.64
CA ASN A 133 2.38 5.12 12.23
C ASN A 133 3.16 6.29 11.58
N PRO A 134 3.67 6.12 10.37
CA PRO A 134 4.52 7.12 9.70
C PRO A 134 3.81 8.46 9.45
N TYR A 135 2.49 8.47 9.51
CA TYR A 135 1.72 9.69 9.28
C TYR A 135 1.44 10.48 10.56
N ASP A 136 1.69 9.90 11.73
CA ASP A 136 1.42 10.48 13.06
C ASP A 136 0.07 11.22 13.11
N ASN A 137 -1.00 10.51 12.71
CA ASN A 137 -2.36 11.05 12.64
C ASN A 137 -2.48 12.37 11.82
N GLY A 138 -1.69 12.49 10.78
CA GLY A 138 -1.69 13.64 9.86
C GLY A 138 -0.74 14.76 10.24
N LYS A 139 0.07 14.62 11.29
CA LYS A 139 1.09 15.62 11.66
C LYS A 139 2.24 15.65 10.66
N ASN A 140 2.67 14.48 10.18
CA ASN A 140 3.71 14.38 9.17
C ASN A 140 3.18 14.78 7.80
N GLN A 141 3.56 15.95 7.34
CA GLN A 141 3.05 16.54 6.10
C GLN A 141 3.71 15.98 4.84
N ILE A 142 4.91 15.44 4.97
CA ILE A 142 5.67 14.81 3.89
C ILE A 142 6.26 13.52 4.44
N THR A 143 5.99 12.40 3.75
CA THR A 143 6.51 11.08 4.13
C THR A 143 7.33 10.50 2.99
N GLY A 144 8.29 9.61 3.30
CA GLY A 144 9.05 8.84 2.32
C GLY A 144 8.34 7.53 1.97
N ILE A 145 8.36 7.15 0.70
CA ILE A 145 7.80 5.86 0.26
C ILE A 145 8.78 5.14 -0.65
N ALA A 146 9.01 3.86 -0.38
CA ALA A 146 9.59 2.91 -1.32
C ALA A 146 8.48 1.97 -1.81
N ALA A 147 8.30 1.85 -3.12
CA ALA A 147 7.25 1.03 -3.71
C ALA A 147 7.78 0.06 -4.76
N ARG A 148 7.26 -1.16 -4.77
CA ARG A 148 7.53 -2.20 -5.76
C ARG A 148 6.25 -2.80 -6.26
N PHE A 149 6.25 -3.18 -7.53
CA PHE A 149 5.18 -3.96 -8.14
C PHE A 149 5.65 -5.39 -8.30
N CYS A 150 4.84 -6.34 -7.86
CA CYS A 150 5.10 -7.76 -8.01
C CYS A 150 3.87 -8.47 -8.57
N THR A 151 4.07 -9.71 -9.00
CA THR A 151 2.98 -10.67 -9.28
C THR A 151 3.02 -11.77 -8.24
N LEU A 152 1.88 -12.22 -7.76
CA LEU A 152 1.80 -13.45 -6.97
C LEU A 152 2.15 -14.66 -7.85
N LYS A 153 2.84 -15.65 -7.30
CA LYS A 153 3.03 -16.93 -7.97
C LYS A 153 1.70 -17.63 -8.19
N ALA A 154 1.64 -18.48 -9.20
CA ALA A 154 0.46 -19.26 -9.49
C ALA A 154 0.02 -20.07 -8.26
N GLY A 155 -1.26 -19.97 -7.89
CA GLY A 155 -1.85 -20.65 -6.75
C GLY A 155 -1.60 -20.00 -5.38
N VAL A 156 -0.81 -18.92 -5.29
CA VAL A 156 -0.59 -18.17 -4.04
C VAL A 156 -1.71 -17.14 -3.85
N THR A 157 -2.28 -17.11 -2.65
CA THR A 157 -3.32 -16.15 -2.27
C THR A 157 -2.73 -14.86 -1.69
N ILE A 158 -3.55 -13.81 -1.60
CA ILE A 158 -3.13 -12.55 -0.97
C ILE A 158 -2.93 -12.72 0.55
N GLU A 159 -3.67 -13.61 1.17
CA GLU A 159 -3.55 -13.97 2.59
C GLU A 159 -2.18 -14.60 2.86
N GLU A 160 -1.76 -15.56 2.05
CA GLU A 160 -0.44 -16.19 2.16
C GLU A 160 0.68 -15.17 1.97
N ALA A 161 0.56 -14.28 0.97
CA ALA A 161 1.52 -13.21 0.75
C ALA A 161 1.57 -12.24 1.94
N TYR A 162 0.41 -11.89 2.52
CA TYR A 162 0.32 -11.06 3.72
C TYR A 162 1.07 -11.69 4.90
N GLN A 163 0.85 -12.97 5.17
CA GLN A 163 1.49 -13.69 6.28
C GLN A 163 3.02 -13.71 6.14
N VAL A 164 3.52 -14.01 4.94
CA VAL A 164 4.96 -14.01 4.68
C VAL A 164 5.55 -12.61 4.89
N LEU A 165 4.90 -11.58 4.38
CA LEU A 165 5.35 -10.19 4.55
C LEU A 165 5.28 -9.75 6.01
N ALA A 166 4.22 -10.10 6.74
CA ALA A 166 4.06 -9.78 8.15
C ALA A 166 5.16 -10.44 8.99
N SER A 167 5.43 -11.73 8.76
CA SER A 167 6.52 -12.45 9.42
C SER A 167 7.88 -11.81 9.15
N ASN A 168 8.15 -11.45 7.89
CA ASN A 168 9.40 -10.79 7.52
C ASN A 168 9.52 -9.37 8.08
N ASN A 169 8.41 -8.67 8.29
CA ASN A 169 8.40 -7.31 8.84
C ASN A 169 8.53 -7.29 10.36
N ALA A 170 8.12 -8.35 11.06
CA ALA A 170 8.05 -8.39 12.52
C ALA A 170 9.40 -8.09 13.21
N GLN A 171 10.52 -8.45 12.57
CA GLN A 171 11.87 -8.14 13.10
C GLN A 171 12.21 -6.65 13.14
N TYR A 172 11.38 -5.80 12.51
CA TYR A 172 11.59 -4.35 12.43
C TYR A 172 10.50 -3.58 13.20
N ASP A 173 9.50 -4.27 13.74
CA ASP A 173 8.44 -3.64 14.50
C ASP A 173 9.00 -3.05 15.81
N GLY A 174 8.67 -1.79 16.08
CA GLY A 174 9.08 -1.05 17.27
C GLY A 174 10.43 -0.32 17.16
N GLU A 175 11.26 -0.60 16.17
CA GLU A 175 12.53 0.13 15.98
C GLU A 175 12.36 1.42 15.16
N HIS A 176 11.35 1.44 14.27
CA HIS A 176 11.07 2.55 13.37
C HIS A 176 9.57 2.79 13.25
N GLU A 177 9.19 4.04 13.03
CA GLU A 177 7.79 4.40 12.73
C GLU A 177 7.39 4.05 11.29
N THR A 178 8.14 3.18 10.63
CA THR A 178 7.84 2.72 9.29
C THR A 178 6.69 1.73 9.28
N MET A 179 5.88 1.80 8.24
CA MET A 179 4.77 0.89 8.00
C MET A 179 4.93 0.23 6.63
N MET A 180 4.71 -1.07 6.58
CA MET A 180 4.59 -1.78 5.31
C MET A 180 3.13 -1.83 4.87
N GLN A 181 2.88 -1.75 3.57
CA GLN A 181 1.56 -1.89 2.98
C GLN A 181 1.61 -2.92 1.86
N LEU A 182 0.68 -3.85 1.86
CA LEU A 182 0.40 -4.76 0.77
C LEU A 182 -0.91 -4.32 0.10
N SER A 183 -0.88 -4.14 -1.23
CA SER A 183 -2.09 -3.78 -1.97
C SER A 183 -2.26 -4.70 -3.16
N GLN A 184 -3.48 -5.19 -3.39
CA GLN A 184 -3.86 -6.03 -4.51
C GLN A 184 -4.72 -5.25 -5.50
N LEU A 185 -4.40 -5.33 -6.80
CA LEU A 185 -5.20 -4.69 -7.84
C LEU A 185 -6.59 -5.32 -7.92
N LYS A 186 -7.61 -4.49 -7.73
CA LYS A 186 -9.03 -4.88 -7.75
C LYS A 186 -9.73 -4.51 -9.06
N HIS A 187 -9.51 -3.28 -9.54
CA HIS A 187 -10.07 -2.76 -10.78
C HIS A 187 -9.06 -1.86 -11.51
N GLY A 188 -9.19 -1.80 -12.81
CA GLY A 188 -8.31 -1.06 -13.71
C GLY A 188 -7.42 -2.01 -14.49
N SER A 189 -7.27 -1.76 -15.79
CA SER A 189 -6.48 -2.63 -16.65
C SER A 189 -4.97 -2.40 -16.47
N MET A 190 -4.23 -3.49 -16.49
CA MET A 190 -2.79 -3.49 -16.70
C MET A 190 -2.50 -4.47 -17.85
N PRO A 191 -1.79 -4.07 -18.89
CA PRO A 191 -1.46 -4.98 -19.98
C PRO A 191 -0.69 -6.20 -19.44
N ASN A 192 -1.04 -7.39 -19.93
CA ASN A 192 -0.33 -8.65 -19.67
C ASN A 192 -0.26 -9.10 -18.18
N VAL A 193 -1.19 -8.67 -17.34
CA VAL A 193 -1.27 -9.11 -15.95
C VAL A 193 -2.67 -9.63 -15.66
N GLU A 194 -2.74 -10.84 -15.11
CA GLU A 194 -3.98 -11.43 -14.63
C GLU A 194 -4.52 -10.63 -13.44
N MET A 195 -5.81 -10.32 -13.48
CA MET A 195 -6.48 -9.60 -12.39
C MET A 195 -6.38 -10.40 -11.10
N GLY A 196 -6.05 -9.75 -9.99
CA GLY A 196 -5.88 -10.39 -8.70
C GLY A 196 -4.47 -10.90 -8.41
N THR A 197 -3.62 -11.12 -9.43
CA THR A 197 -2.22 -11.50 -9.19
C THR A 197 -1.30 -10.30 -8.97
N ARG A 198 -1.69 -9.11 -9.45
CA ARG A 198 -0.88 -7.90 -9.33
C ARG A 198 -0.97 -7.31 -7.94
N ILE A 199 0.17 -7.19 -7.30
CA ILE A 199 0.31 -6.58 -5.99
C ILE A 199 1.30 -5.43 -6.01
N THR A 200 1.16 -4.55 -5.04
CA THR A 200 2.12 -3.48 -4.75
C THR A 200 2.52 -3.58 -3.29
N ILE A 201 3.82 -3.61 -3.04
CA ILE A 201 4.39 -3.53 -1.70
C ILE A 201 4.95 -2.13 -1.53
N ARG A 202 4.56 -1.46 -0.44
CA ARG A 202 5.09 -0.14 -0.07
C ARG A 202 5.67 -0.21 1.32
N LEU A 203 6.81 0.42 1.49
CA LEU A 203 7.35 0.78 2.78
C LEU A 203 7.22 2.29 2.92
N VAL A 204 6.58 2.74 3.99
CA VAL A 204 6.30 4.15 4.27
C VAL A 204 7.05 4.54 5.53
N GLY A 205 7.96 5.52 5.43
CA GLY A 205 8.63 6.13 6.57
C GLY A 205 8.02 7.50 6.88
N LYS A 206 8.13 7.96 8.13
CA LYS A 206 7.61 9.29 8.53
C LYS A 206 8.25 10.43 7.76
N ASP A 207 9.49 10.22 7.30
CA ASP A 207 10.24 11.07 6.40
C ASP A 207 11.22 10.22 5.56
N LEU A 208 12.02 10.85 4.70
CA LEU A 208 13.02 10.14 3.89
C LEU A 208 14.16 9.55 4.71
N VAL A 209 14.54 10.18 5.82
CA VAL A 209 15.64 9.71 6.67
C VAL A 209 15.24 8.43 7.40
N ASP A 210 14.03 8.40 7.95
CA ASP A 210 13.47 7.24 8.61
C ASP A 210 13.29 6.08 7.62
N LEU A 211 12.77 6.36 6.43
CA LEU A 211 12.68 5.38 5.34
C LEU A 211 14.06 4.83 4.97
N ALA A 212 15.07 5.71 4.79
CA ALA A 212 16.43 5.29 4.41
C ALA A 212 17.03 4.37 5.48
N LYS A 213 16.95 4.74 6.76
CA LYS A 213 17.41 3.88 7.87
C LYS A 213 16.78 2.48 7.81
N ARG A 214 15.47 2.41 7.56
CA ARG A 214 14.77 1.13 7.45
C ARG A 214 15.21 0.33 6.23
N LEU A 215 15.47 0.99 5.10
CA LEU A 215 15.98 0.35 3.89
C LEU A 215 17.40 -0.18 4.08
N ASP A 216 18.26 0.57 4.76
CA ASP A 216 19.65 0.16 5.06
C ASP A 216 19.68 -1.09 5.94
N LEU A 217 18.81 -1.19 6.95
CA LEU A 217 18.68 -2.39 7.78
C LEU A 217 18.24 -3.62 7.01
N SER A 218 17.50 -3.44 5.91
CA SER A 218 17.08 -4.55 5.07
C SER A 218 18.24 -5.17 4.28
N GLY A 219 19.41 -4.52 4.29
CA GLY A 219 20.61 -4.94 3.56
C GLY A 219 20.37 -5.00 2.04
N PRO A 220 21.21 -5.69 1.29
CA PRO A 220 21.01 -5.88 -0.15
C PRO A 220 19.80 -6.75 -0.48
N ARG A 221 19.14 -7.33 0.51
CA ARG A 221 17.84 -7.98 0.31
C ARG A 221 16.84 -6.92 -0.12
N ARG A 222 16.36 -7.08 -1.32
CA ARG A 222 15.34 -6.19 -1.88
C ARG A 222 14.14 -6.17 -0.96
N VAL A 223 13.71 -4.97 -0.52
CA VAL A 223 12.51 -4.80 0.30
C VAL A 223 11.35 -5.58 -0.33
N GLY A 224 10.74 -6.47 0.44
CA GLY A 224 9.55 -7.21 0.00
C GLY A 224 9.78 -8.23 -1.10
N THR A 225 10.95 -8.90 -1.14
CA THR A 225 11.08 -10.13 -1.92
C THR A 225 11.00 -11.31 -0.98
N PRO A 226 9.80 -11.78 -0.62
CA PRO A 226 9.65 -13.00 0.16
C PRO A 226 9.96 -14.17 -0.75
N ASP A 227 10.87 -15.02 -0.32
CA ASP A 227 11.11 -16.27 -1.00
C ASP A 227 9.80 -17.06 -1.06
N GLY A 228 9.37 -17.42 -2.21
CA GLY A 228 8.32 -18.41 -2.40
C GLY A 228 6.93 -17.91 -2.82
N VAL A 229 6.52 -16.66 -2.55
CA VAL A 229 5.12 -16.21 -2.82
C VAL A 229 4.97 -15.22 -3.99
N MET A 230 6.06 -14.62 -4.46
CA MET A 230 6.02 -13.59 -5.51
C MET A 230 6.97 -13.86 -6.64
N ASP A 231 6.58 -13.41 -7.83
CA ASP A 231 7.37 -13.39 -9.05
C ASP A 231 7.44 -11.98 -9.64
N ASN A 232 8.38 -11.78 -10.58
CA ASN A 232 8.43 -10.60 -11.46
C ASN A 232 8.31 -9.26 -10.72
N CYS A 233 9.01 -9.10 -9.60
CA CYS A 233 9.04 -7.84 -8.91
C CYS A 233 9.84 -6.80 -9.69
N SER A 234 9.29 -5.59 -9.83
CA SER A 234 10.02 -4.44 -10.36
C SER A 234 11.15 -4.00 -9.41
N ASP A 235 12.01 -3.13 -9.89
CA ASP A 235 12.88 -2.36 -9.00
C ASP A 235 12.03 -1.47 -8.07
N SER A 236 12.63 -1.11 -6.93
CA SER A 236 11.98 -0.21 -5.98
C SER A 236 12.07 1.23 -6.46
N ASN A 237 10.92 1.89 -6.54
CA ASN A 237 10.83 3.32 -6.81
C ASN A 237 10.67 4.09 -5.51
N LEU A 238 11.36 5.22 -5.39
CA LEU A 238 11.26 6.12 -4.24
C LEU A 238 10.38 7.31 -4.57
N PHE A 239 9.56 7.71 -3.59
CA PHE A 239 8.65 8.85 -3.72
C PHE A 239 8.68 9.71 -2.45
N MET A 240 8.51 11.02 -2.64
CA MET A 240 7.99 11.89 -1.61
C MET A 240 6.47 11.88 -1.67
N SER A 241 5.84 11.71 -0.52
CA SER A 241 4.37 11.66 -0.41
C SER A 241 3.88 12.86 0.41
N HIS A 242 3.24 13.78 -0.28
CA HIS A 242 2.71 15.02 0.31
C HIS A 242 1.28 14.79 0.76
N VAL A 243 1.00 15.07 2.05
CA VAL A 243 -0.33 14.95 2.63
C VAL A 243 -1.18 16.15 2.24
N ALA A 244 -2.23 15.94 1.47
CA ALA A 244 -3.21 16.98 1.16
C ALA A 244 -4.43 16.92 2.09
N ARG A 245 -4.77 15.72 2.57
CA ARG A 245 -5.88 15.50 3.51
C ARG A 245 -5.60 14.30 4.40
N TRP A 246 -5.98 14.46 5.66
CA TRP A 246 -5.94 13.41 6.68
C TRP A 246 -7.24 13.34 7.46
#